data_e3d59a9dfbe354593caf8d8b91328389
#
_entry.id   e3d59a9dfbe354593caf8d8b91328389
#
_cell.length_a   1.000
_cell.length_b   1.000
_cell.length_c   1.000
_cell.angle_alpha   90.00
_cell.angle_beta   90.00
_cell.angle_gamma   90.00
#
_symmetry.space_group_name_H-M   'P 1'
#
loop_
_entity.id
_entity.type
_entity.pdbx_description
1 polymer ?
#
loop_
_entity_poly.entity_id
_entity_poly.type
_entity_poly.pdbx_seq_one_letter_code
_entity_poly.pdbx_strand_id
1 'polypeptide(L)'
;MSTQHRISEPFTMGTSSNFNGQVQYHTHFHYEVYYFHGGKVNYLINDRIYVLEPGDLLLMHGMTLHRAHIDPSVAYHRSTLHFDPFYFKQFIQPPFAGDLLEPFQKLHNVRLQLRGAEKEEIEASLHRLGQLYAQKDTFSNQRFQAQLLDLLILINQLCQKPLKEKQAFPSSKEQHVQSIISYLDCRFNEDITLEGIQAELHLSKFYLAKTFKEVTGFTIFQFLMQRRIYQAKIELIDGVQPITDVGYEVGFKHPSHFSRAFKLHTGFTPEQYRKQNQLRQDSAK
;
A
#
# COMPACT_ATOMS: atom_id res chain seq x y z
N MET A 1 -12.31 -16.30 -2.48
CA MET A 1 -13.11 -15.08 -2.71
C MET A 1 -12.29 -13.91 -2.23
N SER A 2 -11.74 -13.12 -3.14
CA SER A 2 -10.93 -11.95 -2.80
C SER A 2 -11.89 -10.83 -2.38
N THR A 3 -11.98 -10.59 -1.09
CA THR A 3 -12.63 -9.41 -0.53
C THR A 3 -11.78 -8.19 -0.90
N GLN A 4 -12.06 -7.58 -2.07
CA GLN A 4 -11.71 -6.18 -2.24
C GLN A 4 -12.42 -5.43 -1.13
N HIS A 5 -11.67 -4.87 -0.20
CA HIS A 5 -12.20 -3.90 0.74
C HIS A 5 -12.65 -2.68 -0.10
N ARG A 6 -13.94 -2.68 -0.48
CA ARG A 6 -14.60 -1.45 -0.93
C ARG A 6 -14.65 -0.54 0.29
N ILE A 7 -13.68 0.33 0.42
CA ILE A 7 -13.79 1.46 1.32
C ILE A 7 -14.81 2.37 0.63
N SER A 8 -16.07 2.28 1.04
CA SER A 8 -17.18 3.11 0.53
C SER A 8 -17.35 4.38 1.36
N GLU A 9 -16.74 4.43 2.53
CA GLU A 9 -16.77 5.57 3.45
C GLU A 9 -15.56 6.48 3.20
N PRO A 10 -15.71 7.81 3.36
CA PRO A 10 -14.62 8.75 3.13
C PRO A 10 -13.44 8.55 4.09
N PHE A 11 -13.69 7.90 5.23
CA PHE A 11 -12.65 7.48 6.19
C PHE A 11 -12.95 6.10 6.73
N THR A 12 -11.92 5.34 7.00
CA THR A 12 -12.03 4.13 7.82
C THR A 12 -10.87 4.08 8.79
N MET A 13 -11.14 3.67 10.01
CA MET A 13 -10.13 3.45 11.02
C MET A 13 -10.25 2.07 11.62
N GLY A 14 -9.11 1.40 11.75
CA GLY A 14 -9.03 0.07 12.35
C GLY A 14 -7.86 -0.03 13.30
N THR A 15 -8.10 -0.61 14.46
CA THR A 15 -7.06 -1.07 15.38
C THR A 15 -7.16 -2.59 15.44
N SER A 16 -6.09 -3.28 15.15
CA SER A 16 -6.07 -4.74 15.20
C SER A 16 -5.08 -5.21 16.25
N SER A 17 -5.56 -6.04 17.15
CA SER A 17 -4.76 -6.91 18.02
C SER A 17 -5.12 -8.36 17.65
N ASN A 18 -4.13 -9.20 17.35
CA ASN A 18 -4.30 -10.61 17.00
C ASN A 18 -4.93 -10.87 15.64
N PHE A 19 -4.27 -10.47 14.59
CA PHE A 19 -4.65 -10.85 13.24
C PHE A 19 -4.07 -12.23 12.88
N ASN A 20 -4.94 -13.23 12.71
CA ASN A 20 -4.56 -14.61 12.36
C ASN A 20 -4.66 -14.92 10.87
N GLY A 21 -4.81 -13.92 10.02
CA GLY A 21 -5.02 -14.07 8.58
C GLY A 21 -3.81 -13.65 7.74
N GLN A 22 -3.70 -14.24 6.54
CA GLN A 22 -2.79 -13.71 5.52
C GLN A 22 -3.41 -12.49 4.86
N VAL A 23 -2.76 -11.34 4.97
CA VAL A 23 -3.14 -10.15 4.17
C VAL A 23 -2.73 -10.41 2.74
N GLN A 24 -3.66 -10.33 1.79
CA GLN A 24 -3.33 -10.39 0.37
C GLN A 24 -2.79 -9.04 -0.10
N TYR A 25 -1.99 -9.05 -1.18
CA TYR A 25 -1.65 -7.81 -1.88
C TYR A 25 -2.92 -7.11 -2.31
N HIS A 26 -3.03 -5.84 -1.97
CA HIS A 26 -4.18 -5.04 -2.33
C HIS A 26 -3.77 -3.61 -2.69
N THR A 27 -4.66 -2.93 -3.34
CA THR A 27 -4.58 -1.51 -3.66
C THR A 27 -5.96 -0.89 -3.44
N HIS A 28 -6.00 0.35 -3.03
CA HIS A 28 -7.22 1.14 -2.89
C HIS A 28 -6.94 2.60 -3.25
N PHE A 29 -7.98 3.41 -3.50
CA PHE A 29 -7.81 4.82 -3.83
C PHE A 29 -7.52 5.71 -2.62
N HIS A 30 -7.84 5.23 -1.42
CA HIS A 30 -7.62 5.96 -0.18
C HIS A 30 -6.14 6.06 0.14
N TYR A 31 -5.73 7.19 0.69
CA TYR A 31 -4.43 7.31 1.33
C TYR A 31 -4.48 6.57 2.66
N GLU A 32 -3.37 5.99 3.06
CA GLU A 32 -3.28 5.19 4.28
C GLU A 32 -2.18 5.72 5.20
N VAL A 33 -2.55 5.93 6.46
CA VAL A 33 -1.63 6.08 7.58
C VAL A 33 -1.64 4.75 8.34
N TYR A 34 -0.51 4.06 8.33
CA TYR A 34 -0.33 2.80 9.03
C TYR A 34 0.68 3.00 10.15
N TYR A 35 0.31 2.67 11.38
CA TYR A 35 1.17 2.75 12.53
C TYR A 35 1.39 1.38 13.16
N PHE A 36 2.66 1.01 13.39
CA PHE A 36 3.05 -0.27 13.94
C PHE A 36 3.34 -0.15 15.43
N HIS A 37 2.48 -0.77 16.26
CA HIS A 37 2.65 -0.80 17.71
C HIS A 37 3.59 -1.93 18.16
N GLY A 38 3.53 -3.10 17.50
CA GLY A 38 4.35 -4.25 17.90
C GLY A 38 4.00 -5.54 17.19
N GLY A 39 4.91 -6.51 17.30
CA GLY A 39 4.82 -7.79 16.63
C GLY A 39 6.06 -8.08 15.78
N LYS A 40 5.90 -8.98 14.79
CA LYS A 40 6.93 -9.28 13.81
C LYS A 40 6.31 -9.31 12.42
N VAL A 41 6.72 -8.38 11.58
CA VAL A 41 6.13 -8.19 10.25
C VAL A 41 7.15 -7.70 9.24
N ASN A 42 7.12 -8.29 8.05
CA ASN A 42 7.74 -7.77 6.85
C ASN A 42 6.65 -7.06 6.03
N TYR A 43 6.75 -5.76 5.90
CA TYR A 43 5.79 -4.97 5.13
C TYR A 43 6.32 -4.72 3.74
N LEU A 44 5.61 -5.20 2.73
CA LEU A 44 5.98 -5.00 1.33
C LEU A 44 5.16 -3.84 0.78
N ILE A 45 5.84 -2.85 0.21
CA ILE A 45 5.24 -1.68 -0.42
C ILE A 45 5.91 -1.51 -1.77
N ASN A 46 5.15 -1.70 -2.86
CA ASN A 46 5.66 -1.72 -4.23
C ASN A 46 6.90 -2.64 -4.38
N ASP A 47 8.05 -2.05 -4.66
CA ASP A 47 9.34 -2.68 -4.87
C ASP A 47 10.22 -2.76 -3.61
N ARG A 48 9.68 -2.44 -2.43
CA ARG A 48 10.46 -2.37 -1.18
C ARG A 48 9.91 -3.25 -0.07
N ILE A 49 10.84 -3.79 0.71
CA ILE A 49 10.55 -4.51 1.97
C ILE A 49 10.93 -3.60 3.13
N TYR A 50 10.00 -3.49 4.07
CA TYR A 50 10.22 -2.83 5.35
C TYR A 50 10.08 -3.87 6.47
N VAL A 51 11.15 -4.10 7.21
CA VAL A 51 11.08 -4.81 8.48
C VAL A 51 10.72 -3.79 9.54
N LEU A 52 9.48 -3.88 10.06
CA LEU A 52 8.96 -2.84 10.93
C LEU A 52 9.40 -3.02 12.38
N GLU A 53 9.68 -1.90 13.02
CA GLU A 53 9.94 -1.78 14.46
C GLU A 53 8.79 -1.01 15.14
N PRO A 54 8.49 -1.28 16.43
CA PRO A 54 7.49 -0.51 17.17
C PRO A 54 7.76 0.99 17.11
N GLY A 55 6.77 1.77 16.73
CA GLY A 55 6.90 3.21 16.47
C GLY A 55 7.07 3.59 15.00
N ASP A 56 7.09 2.61 14.10
CA ASP A 56 7.10 2.90 12.67
C ASP A 56 5.74 3.42 12.20
N LEU A 57 5.76 4.55 11.52
CA LEU A 57 4.64 5.15 10.82
C LEU A 57 4.89 5.06 9.32
N LEU A 58 4.00 4.40 8.60
CA LEU A 58 4.03 4.32 7.14
C LEU A 58 2.94 5.21 6.57
N LEU A 59 3.30 6.02 5.58
CA LEU A 59 2.38 6.82 4.79
C LEU A 59 2.31 6.24 3.40
N MET A 60 1.13 5.80 2.97
CA MET A 60 0.94 5.17 1.67
C MET A 60 0.00 5.99 0.81
N HIS A 61 0.47 6.32 -0.40
CA HIS A 61 -0.36 6.91 -1.45
C HIS A 61 -1.43 5.92 -1.90
N GLY A 62 -2.59 6.39 -2.28
CA GLY A 62 -3.61 5.57 -2.94
C GLY A 62 -3.05 4.87 -4.18
N MET A 63 -3.58 3.70 -4.49
CA MET A 63 -3.08 2.81 -5.55
C MET A 63 -1.69 2.20 -5.30
N THR A 64 -1.08 2.41 -4.14
CA THR A 64 0.14 1.72 -3.76
C THR A 64 -0.14 0.22 -3.56
N LEU A 65 0.64 -0.62 -4.22
CA LEU A 65 0.57 -2.07 -4.02
C LEU A 65 1.27 -2.42 -2.72
N HIS A 66 0.55 -2.92 -1.73
CA HIS A 66 1.13 -3.21 -0.41
C HIS A 66 0.56 -4.46 0.27
N ARG A 67 1.35 -4.98 1.21
CA ARG A 67 1.00 -6.16 2.02
C ARG A 67 1.83 -6.25 3.28
N ALA A 68 1.19 -6.62 4.40
CA ALA A 68 1.87 -7.13 5.59
C ALA A 68 2.07 -8.64 5.50
N HIS A 69 3.30 -9.13 5.66
CA HIS A 69 3.61 -10.53 5.91
C HIS A 69 3.92 -10.70 7.40
N ILE A 70 2.92 -11.18 8.13
CA ILE A 70 2.90 -11.23 9.60
C ILE A 70 3.39 -12.60 10.05
N ASP A 71 4.29 -12.62 11.04
CA ASP A 71 4.65 -13.84 11.75
C ASP A 71 3.55 -14.14 12.79
N PRO A 72 2.78 -15.23 12.62
CA PRO A 72 1.66 -15.51 13.50
C PRO A 72 2.07 -15.99 14.90
N SER A 73 3.36 -16.25 15.13
CA SER A 73 3.89 -16.69 16.43
C SER A 73 3.98 -15.56 17.45
N VAL A 74 3.87 -14.30 17.00
CA VAL A 74 3.96 -13.10 17.84
C VAL A 74 2.71 -12.26 17.69
N ALA A 75 2.17 -11.77 18.82
CA ALA A 75 1.02 -10.88 18.81
C ALA A 75 1.31 -9.62 17.96
N TYR A 76 0.39 -9.33 17.03
CA TYR A 76 0.53 -8.26 16.05
C TYR A 76 -0.44 -7.13 16.35
N HIS A 77 0.11 -5.92 16.58
CA HIS A 77 -0.66 -4.74 16.94
C HIS A 77 -0.39 -3.60 15.96
N ARG A 78 -1.43 -3.06 15.37
CA ARG A 78 -1.37 -1.93 14.43
C ARG A 78 -2.57 -1.02 14.56
N SER A 79 -2.40 0.23 14.12
CA SER A 79 -3.49 1.16 13.78
C SER A 79 -3.42 1.48 12.29
N THR A 80 -4.57 1.51 11.62
CA THR A 80 -4.70 1.90 10.20
C THR A 80 -5.77 2.95 10.07
N LEU A 81 -5.47 3.99 9.32
CA LEU A 81 -6.40 5.05 8.96
C LEU A 81 -6.36 5.21 7.44
N HIS A 82 -7.50 4.97 6.81
CA HIS A 82 -7.67 5.21 5.37
C HIS A 82 -8.55 6.44 5.19
N PHE A 83 -8.22 7.31 4.25
CA PHE A 83 -9.04 8.47 3.93
C PHE A 83 -9.03 8.76 2.43
N ASP A 84 -10.18 9.21 1.92
CA ASP A 84 -10.34 9.64 0.53
C ASP A 84 -9.71 11.03 0.35
N PRO A 85 -8.63 11.18 -0.43
CA PRO A 85 -7.98 12.46 -0.64
C PRO A 85 -8.88 13.50 -1.33
N PHE A 86 -9.82 13.06 -2.18
CA PHE A 86 -10.76 13.97 -2.85
C PHE A 86 -11.79 14.52 -1.87
N TYR A 87 -12.34 13.65 -1.02
CA TYR A 87 -13.25 14.09 0.05
C TYR A 87 -12.54 15.04 1.01
N PHE A 88 -11.30 14.70 1.42
CA PHE A 88 -10.51 15.54 2.31
C PHE A 88 -10.28 16.94 1.75
N LYS A 89 -9.98 17.06 0.45
CA LYS A 89 -9.78 18.36 -0.23
C LYS A 89 -11.03 19.24 -0.24
N GLN A 90 -12.23 18.68 -0.11
CA GLN A 90 -13.47 19.47 -0.16
C GLN A 90 -13.68 20.31 1.11
N PHE A 91 -13.21 19.86 2.28
CA PHE A 91 -13.36 20.61 3.53
C PHE A 91 -12.10 21.35 3.96
N ILE A 92 -10.98 21.15 3.27
CA ILE A 92 -9.75 21.92 3.51
C ILE A 92 -9.47 22.79 2.29
N GLN A 93 -9.77 24.08 2.43
CA GLN A 93 -9.54 25.04 1.35
C GLN A 93 -8.31 25.93 1.61
N PRO A 94 -7.56 26.33 0.54
CA PRO A 94 -6.53 27.35 0.66
C PRO A 94 -7.10 28.64 1.29
N PRO A 95 -6.33 29.42 2.06
CA PRO A 95 -4.88 29.31 2.28
C PRO A 95 -4.45 28.50 3.51
N PHE A 96 -5.38 27.93 4.25
CA PHE A 96 -5.09 27.28 5.54
C PHE A 96 -4.55 25.84 5.40
N ALA A 97 -4.75 25.23 4.27
CA ALA A 97 -4.15 23.96 3.94
C ALA A 97 -2.96 24.24 3.03
N GLY A 98 -1.80 24.48 3.56
CA GLY A 98 -0.58 24.06 2.90
C GLY A 98 -0.82 22.63 2.38
N ASP A 99 -0.10 22.13 1.43
CA ASP A 99 -0.39 20.82 0.84
C ASP A 99 -0.16 19.70 1.89
N LEU A 100 -1.16 19.53 2.79
CA LEU A 100 -1.11 18.51 3.86
C LEU A 100 -1.05 17.08 3.29
N LEU A 101 -1.36 16.94 2.00
CA LEU A 101 -1.25 15.68 1.29
C LEU A 101 0.12 15.49 0.60
N GLU A 102 0.97 16.51 0.63
CA GLU A 102 2.31 16.47 0.03
C GLU A 102 3.13 15.25 0.48
N PRO A 103 3.17 14.84 1.78
CA PRO A 103 3.89 13.66 2.20
C PRO A 103 3.45 12.38 1.47
N PHE A 104 2.18 12.26 1.15
CA PHE A 104 1.66 11.10 0.40
C PHE A 104 1.94 11.20 -1.10
N GLN A 105 1.93 12.39 -1.67
CA GLN A 105 2.03 12.62 -3.13
C GLN A 105 3.46 12.71 -3.62
N LYS A 106 4.32 13.49 -2.94
CA LYS A 106 5.69 13.75 -3.40
C LYS A 106 6.71 12.74 -2.87
N LEU A 107 6.51 12.26 -1.64
CA LEU A 107 7.48 11.35 -1.02
C LEU A 107 7.24 9.88 -1.36
N HIS A 108 6.11 9.53 -1.97
CA HIS A 108 5.75 8.18 -2.41
C HIS A 108 6.14 7.08 -1.41
N ASN A 109 5.28 6.81 -0.42
CA ASN A 109 5.48 5.76 0.58
C ASN A 109 6.63 6.05 1.56
N VAL A 110 6.34 6.86 2.54
CA VAL A 110 7.29 7.28 3.58
C VAL A 110 7.23 6.33 4.77
N ARG A 111 8.41 5.97 5.29
CA ARG A 111 8.54 5.37 6.63
C ARG A 111 9.17 6.40 7.57
N LEU A 112 8.50 6.72 8.65
CA LEU A 112 9.01 7.50 9.77
C LEU A 112 9.19 6.57 10.97
N GLN A 113 10.37 6.53 11.56
CA GLN A 113 10.60 5.84 12.82
C GLN A 113 10.49 6.84 13.97
N LEU A 114 9.37 6.76 14.70
CA LEU A 114 9.05 7.69 15.77
C LEU A 114 9.59 7.24 17.12
N ARG A 115 10.09 8.19 17.93
CA ARG A 115 10.62 7.93 19.27
C ARG A 115 10.27 9.07 20.23
N GLY A 116 10.24 8.78 21.55
CA GLY A 116 10.00 9.78 22.57
C GLY A 116 8.69 10.53 22.36
N ALA A 117 8.71 11.86 22.51
CA ALA A 117 7.53 12.72 22.44
C ALA A 117 6.76 12.61 21.10
N GLU A 118 7.46 12.48 19.96
CA GLU A 118 6.82 12.35 18.65
C GLU A 118 5.98 11.06 18.55
N LYS A 119 6.51 9.97 19.13
CA LYS A 119 5.80 8.69 19.21
C LYS A 119 4.55 8.81 20.08
N GLU A 120 4.68 9.39 21.27
CA GLU A 120 3.57 9.56 22.22
C GLU A 120 2.46 10.43 21.62
N GLU A 121 2.81 11.50 20.92
CA GLU A 121 1.86 12.43 20.30
C GLU A 121 1.06 11.74 19.16
N ILE A 122 1.73 10.98 18.29
CA ILE A 122 1.06 10.20 17.22
C ILE A 122 0.17 9.11 17.82
N GLU A 123 0.64 8.39 18.83
CA GLU A 123 -0.16 7.35 19.53
C GLU A 123 -1.41 7.94 20.18
N ALA A 124 -1.30 9.07 20.86
CA ALA A 124 -2.43 9.78 21.47
C ALA A 124 -3.43 10.25 20.42
N SER A 125 -2.96 10.81 19.29
CA SER A 125 -3.80 11.25 18.18
C SER A 125 -4.56 10.07 17.56
N LEU A 126 -3.88 8.95 17.24
CA LEU A 126 -4.50 7.74 16.70
C LEU A 126 -5.51 7.12 17.66
N HIS A 127 -5.20 7.09 18.97
CA HIS A 127 -6.12 6.61 19.99
C HIS A 127 -7.40 7.46 20.02
N ARG A 128 -7.24 8.80 20.00
CA ARG A 128 -8.36 9.74 19.98
C ARG A 128 -9.23 9.57 18.74
N LEU A 129 -8.63 9.42 17.57
CA LEU A 129 -9.35 9.13 16.33
C LEU A 129 -10.15 7.84 16.43
N GLY A 130 -9.55 6.77 16.98
CA GLY A 130 -10.24 5.50 17.19
C GLY A 130 -11.47 5.60 18.08
N GLN A 131 -11.36 6.37 19.19
CA GLN A 131 -12.50 6.62 20.08
C GLN A 131 -13.63 7.38 19.39
N LEU A 132 -13.31 8.42 18.60
CA LEU A 132 -14.29 9.23 17.87
C LEU A 132 -14.95 8.43 16.76
N TYR A 133 -14.17 7.62 16.02
CA TYR A 133 -14.69 6.77 14.95
C TYR A 133 -15.69 5.71 15.45
N ALA A 134 -15.49 5.20 16.67
CA ALA A 134 -16.37 4.19 17.27
C ALA A 134 -17.75 4.74 17.64
N GLN A 135 -17.90 6.03 17.89
CA GLN A 135 -19.15 6.63 18.40
C GLN A 135 -20.23 6.82 17.32
N LYS A 136 -19.84 6.99 16.06
CA LYS A 136 -20.72 7.08 14.86
C LYS A 136 -21.86 8.11 14.90
N ASP A 137 -21.80 9.10 15.80
CA ASP A 137 -22.74 10.22 15.83
C ASP A 137 -22.19 11.44 15.07
N THR A 138 -23.06 12.41 14.78
CA THR A 138 -22.70 13.60 13.99
C THR A 138 -21.58 14.42 14.61
N PHE A 139 -21.62 14.67 15.93
CA PHE A 139 -20.61 15.48 16.59
C PHE A 139 -19.26 14.75 16.67
N SER A 140 -19.28 13.46 16.96
CA SER A 140 -18.07 12.62 16.95
C SER A 140 -17.46 12.56 15.57
N ASN A 141 -18.27 12.53 14.50
CA ASN A 141 -17.79 12.59 13.12
C ASN A 141 -17.12 13.93 12.79
N GLN A 142 -17.70 15.06 13.20
CA GLN A 142 -17.08 16.39 13.03
C GLN A 142 -15.76 16.50 13.80
N ARG A 143 -15.72 16.00 15.03
CA ARG A 143 -14.50 15.98 15.86
C ARG A 143 -13.44 15.03 15.27
N PHE A 144 -13.86 13.92 14.67
CA PHE A 144 -12.96 13.01 13.94
C PHE A 144 -12.28 13.74 12.78
N GLN A 145 -13.02 14.52 11.98
CA GLN A 145 -12.47 15.29 10.88
C GLN A 145 -11.46 16.34 11.35
N ALA A 146 -11.77 17.06 12.44
CA ALA A 146 -10.85 18.02 13.05
C ALA A 146 -9.57 17.35 13.57
N GLN A 147 -9.70 16.19 14.23
CA GLN A 147 -8.56 15.41 14.72
C GLN A 147 -7.73 14.78 13.59
N LEU A 148 -8.37 14.41 12.48
CA LEU A 148 -7.67 13.95 11.29
C LEU A 148 -6.84 15.08 10.68
N LEU A 149 -7.40 16.29 10.61
CA LEU A 149 -6.65 17.47 10.15
C LEU A 149 -5.42 17.73 11.02
N ASP A 150 -5.58 17.71 12.35
CA ASP A 150 -4.49 17.87 13.31
C ASP A 150 -3.40 16.80 13.11
N LEU A 151 -3.78 15.53 12.97
CA LEU A 151 -2.85 14.44 12.67
C LEU A 151 -2.07 14.67 11.37
N LEU A 152 -2.72 15.15 10.31
CA LEU A 152 -2.05 15.38 9.02
C LEU A 152 -1.10 16.59 9.08
N ILE A 153 -1.40 17.62 9.88
CA ILE A 153 -0.49 18.72 10.16
C ILE A 153 0.76 18.21 10.89
N LEU A 154 0.58 17.40 11.92
CA LEU A 154 1.68 16.80 12.67
C LEU A 154 2.55 15.90 11.77
N ILE A 155 1.94 15.05 10.94
CA ILE A 155 2.66 14.22 9.96
C ILE A 155 3.46 15.10 8.98
N ASN A 156 2.86 16.19 8.49
CA ASN A 156 3.56 17.11 7.58
C ASN A 156 4.79 17.73 8.25
N GLN A 157 4.68 18.18 9.51
CA GLN A 157 5.80 18.69 10.29
C GLN A 157 6.93 17.65 10.46
N LEU A 158 6.56 16.38 10.74
CA LEU A 158 7.53 15.30 10.86
C LEU A 158 8.26 15.03 9.55
N CYS A 159 7.57 15.14 8.42
CA CYS A 159 8.13 14.95 7.08
C CYS A 159 9.02 16.11 6.60
N GLN A 160 8.98 17.28 7.22
CA GLN A 160 9.93 18.39 6.94
C GLN A 160 11.34 18.11 7.45
N LYS A 161 11.50 17.19 8.40
CA LYS A 161 12.81 16.78 8.90
C LYS A 161 13.52 15.94 7.84
N PRO A 162 14.88 16.03 7.72
CA PRO A 162 15.61 15.17 6.80
C PRO A 162 15.30 13.70 7.10
N LEU A 163 14.66 13.02 6.15
CA LEU A 163 14.37 11.61 6.27
C LEU A 163 15.69 10.84 6.19
N LYS A 164 16.20 10.39 7.32
CA LYS A 164 17.34 9.47 7.37
C LYS A 164 16.86 8.07 6.97
N GLU A 165 16.63 7.85 5.68
CA GLU A 165 16.43 6.50 5.16
C GLU A 165 17.74 5.71 5.25
N LYS A 166 18.06 5.15 6.40
CA LYS A 166 18.90 3.96 6.46
C LYS A 166 17.97 2.77 6.31
N GLN A 167 17.83 2.26 5.09
CA GLN A 167 17.32 0.90 4.91
C GLN A 167 18.38 -0.06 5.49
N ALA A 168 18.29 -0.32 6.78
CA ALA A 168 19.03 -1.40 7.38
C ALA A 168 18.21 -2.68 7.17
N PHE A 169 18.61 -3.50 6.22
CA PHE A 169 18.08 -4.86 6.15
C PHE A 169 18.70 -5.67 7.29
N PRO A 170 17.88 -6.32 8.14
CA PRO A 170 18.38 -7.06 9.30
C PRO A 170 19.23 -8.27 8.92
N SER A 171 19.09 -8.79 7.70
CA SER A 171 19.88 -9.92 7.21
C SER A 171 20.12 -9.88 5.70
N SER A 172 21.10 -10.66 5.22
CA SER A 172 21.36 -10.87 3.79
C SER A 172 20.17 -11.49 3.05
N LYS A 173 19.28 -12.15 3.78
CA LYS A 173 18.06 -12.78 3.23
C LYS A 173 17.08 -11.72 2.71
N GLU A 174 16.79 -10.69 3.50
CA GLU A 174 15.94 -9.58 3.10
C GLU A 174 16.58 -8.77 1.98
N GLN A 175 17.91 -8.58 1.99
CA GLN A 175 18.65 -7.94 0.90
C GLN A 175 18.46 -8.69 -0.43
N HIS A 176 18.63 -10.01 -0.42
CA HIS A 176 18.44 -10.83 -1.63
C HIS A 176 17.00 -10.75 -2.13
N VAL A 177 16.01 -10.80 -1.23
CA VAL A 177 14.60 -10.66 -1.62
C VAL A 177 14.30 -9.26 -2.18
N GLN A 178 14.89 -8.21 -1.60
CA GLN A 178 14.79 -6.86 -2.17
C GLN A 178 15.37 -6.82 -3.59
N SER A 179 16.52 -7.44 -3.85
CA SER A 179 17.10 -7.51 -5.19
C SER A 179 16.19 -8.23 -6.18
N ILE A 180 15.54 -9.32 -5.75
CA ILE A 180 14.54 -10.02 -6.59
C ILE A 180 13.36 -9.10 -6.91
N ILE A 181 12.82 -8.39 -5.91
CA ILE A 181 11.69 -7.48 -6.09
C ILE A 181 12.07 -6.37 -7.07
N SER A 182 13.23 -5.73 -6.89
CA SER A 182 13.71 -4.68 -7.81
C SER A 182 13.89 -5.19 -9.24
N TYR A 183 14.42 -6.41 -9.41
CA TYR A 183 14.52 -7.05 -10.74
C TYR A 183 13.13 -7.23 -11.39
N LEU A 184 12.15 -7.73 -10.61
CA LEU A 184 10.78 -7.93 -11.08
C LEU A 184 10.09 -6.60 -11.41
N ASP A 185 10.28 -5.57 -10.58
CA ASP A 185 9.63 -4.27 -10.76
C ASP A 185 10.15 -3.53 -12.00
N CYS A 186 11.44 -3.60 -12.28
CA CYS A 186 12.04 -2.99 -13.47
C CYS A 186 11.68 -3.71 -14.77
N ARG A 187 11.36 -5.01 -14.72
CA ARG A 187 11.19 -5.86 -15.90
C ARG A 187 9.84 -6.58 -15.94
N PHE A 188 8.83 -6.12 -15.20
CA PHE A 188 7.55 -6.83 -15.03
C PHE A 188 6.82 -7.12 -16.35
N ASN A 189 7.05 -6.31 -17.39
CA ASN A 189 6.45 -6.47 -18.71
C ASN A 189 7.21 -7.44 -19.64
N GLU A 190 8.40 -7.90 -19.22
CA GLU A 190 9.21 -8.87 -19.97
C GLU A 190 8.83 -10.33 -19.66
N ASP A 191 9.38 -11.27 -20.45
CA ASP A 191 9.25 -12.72 -20.20
C ASP A 191 10.24 -13.17 -19.12
N ILE A 192 9.82 -13.09 -17.87
CA ILE A 192 10.65 -13.41 -16.70
C ILE A 192 10.66 -14.92 -16.43
N THR A 193 11.86 -15.48 -16.26
CA THR A 193 12.09 -16.87 -15.88
C THR A 193 12.97 -16.97 -14.63
N LEU A 194 12.90 -18.09 -13.90
CA LEU A 194 13.80 -18.32 -12.77
C LEU A 194 15.26 -18.41 -13.19
N GLU A 195 15.52 -18.91 -14.41
CA GLU A 195 16.84 -18.96 -15.04
C GLU A 195 17.41 -17.55 -15.23
N GLY A 196 16.61 -16.62 -15.73
CA GLY A 196 17.00 -15.23 -15.90
C GLY A 196 17.32 -14.54 -14.56
N ILE A 197 16.50 -14.75 -13.54
CA ILE A 197 16.74 -14.20 -12.19
C ILE A 197 18.03 -14.81 -11.59
N GLN A 198 18.21 -16.14 -11.75
CA GLN A 198 19.43 -16.83 -11.27
C GLN A 198 20.69 -16.25 -11.93
N ALA A 199 20.66 -16.06 -13.24
CA ALA A 199 21.80 -15.53 -13.99
C ALA A 199 22.19 -14.11 -13.55
N GLU A 200 21.19 -13.26 -13.29
CA GLU A 200 21.38 -11.86 -12.89
C GLU A 200 21.86 -11.74 -11.43
N LEU A 201 21.23 -12.47 -10.51
CA LEU A 201 21.47 -12.32 -9.08
C LEU A 201 22.49 -13.31 -8.51
N HIS A 202 22.98 -14.25 -9.32
CA HIS A 202 23.93 -15.30 -8.92
C HIS A 202 23.44 -16.16 -7.72
N LEU A 203 22.13 -16.38 -7.61
CA LEU A 203 21.49 -17.15 -6.55
C LEU A 203 20.81 -18.40 -7.16
N SER A 204 20.91 -19.55 -6.47
CA SER A 204 20.25 -20.76 -6.98
C SER A 204 18.73 -20.62 -7.01
N LYS A 205 18.05 -21.25 -7.99
CA LYS A 205 16.59 -21.23 -8.15
C LYS A 205 15.86 -21.68 -6.88
N PHE A 206 16.40 -22.70 -6.22
CA PHE A 206 15.82 -23.20 -4.97
C PHE A 206 15.88 -22.12 -3.87
N TYR A 207 17.03 -21.46 -3.72
CA TYR A 207 17.19 -20.38 -2.75
C TYR A 207 16.28 -19.19 -3.08
N LEU A 208 16.22 -18.75 -4.34
CA LEU A 208 15.33 -17.69 -4.82
C LEU A 208 13.87 -17.96 -4.43
N ALA A 209 13.34 -19.13 -4.82
CA ALA A 209 11.94 -19.49 -4.61
C ALA A 209 11.61 -19.64 -3.11
N LYS A 210 12.47 -20.33 -2.34
CA LYS A 210 12.29 -20.54 -0.92
C LYS A 210 12.34 -19.25 -0.14
N THR A 211 13.42 -18.48 -0.31
CA THR A 211 13.66 -17.26 0.46
C THR A 211 12.62 -16.19 0.14
N PHE A 212 12.28 -16.04 -1.15
CA PHE A 212 11.25 -15.08 -1.54
C PHE A 212 9.91 -15.41 -0.89
N LYS A 213 9.49 -16.69 -0.91
CA LYS A 213 8.24 -17.13 -0.29
C LYS A 213 8.25 -16.97 1.24
N GLU A 214 9.37 -17.27 1.90
CA GLU A 214 9.49 -17.11 3.36
C GLU A 214 9.38 -15.64 3.80
N VAL A 215 10.03 -14.73 3.07
CA VAL A 215 10.07 -13.30 3.42
C VAL A 215 8.78 -12.59 3.01
N THR A 216 8.24 -12.90 1.81
CA THR A 216 7.09 -12.19 1.25
C THR A 216 5.76 -12.92 1.43
N GLY A 217 5.78 -14.22 1.69
CA GLY A 217 4.61 -15.09 1.71
C GLY A 217 4.05 -15.44 0.33
N PHE A 218 4.70 -15.01 -0.78
CA PHE A 218 4.31 -15.30 -2.16
C PHE A 218 5.40 -16.04 -2.93
N THR A 219 4.99 -16.73 -3.99
CA THR A 219 5.95 -17.12 -5.02
C THR A 219 6.35 -15.91 -5.86
N ILE A 220 7.52 -15.96 -6.48
CA ILE A 220 8.02 -14.93 -7.39
C ILE A 220 6.99 -14.62 -8.51
N PHE A 221 6.38 -15.65 -9.09
CA PHE A 221 5.40 -15.47 -10.17
C PHE A 221 4.04 -14.94 -9.67
N GLN A 222 3.63 -15.26 -8.45
CA GLN A 222 2.47 -14.62 -7.84
C GLN A 222 2.70 -13.13 -7.62
N PHE A 223 3.88 -12.74 -7.16
CA PHE A 223 4.26 -11.34 -7.03
C PHE A 223 4.28 -10.62 -8.38
N LEU A 224 4.93 -11.20 -9.40
CA LEU A 224 4.97 -10.66 -10.76
C LEU A 224 3.55 -10.45 -11.32
N MET A 225 2.66 -11.42 -11.13
CA MET A 225 1.27 -11.31 -11.54
C MET A 225 0.56 -10.13 -10.87
N GLN A 226 0.72 -9.97 -9.55
CA GLN A 226 0.17 -8.83 -8.81
C GLN A 226 0.69 -7.49 -9.34
N ARG A 227 2.01 -7.42 -9.61
CA ARG A 227 2.65 -6.21 -10.15
C ARG A 227 2.10 -5.83 -11.53
N ARG A 228 1.89 -6.83 -12.42
CA ARG A 228 1.27 -6.63 -13.74
C ARG A 228 -0.17 -6.14 -13.64
N ILE A 229 -0.98 -6.77 -12.78
CA ILE A 229 -2.38 -6.36 -12.55
C ILE A 229 -2.45 -4.96 -11.94
N TYR A 230 -1.52 -4.63 -11.05
CA TYR A 230 -1.41 -3.28 -10.49
C TYR A 230 -1.14 -2.23 -11.58
N GLN A 231 -0.16 -2.46 -12.46
CA GLN A 231 0.12 -1.55 -13.58
C GLN A 231 -1.10 -1.42 -14.51
N ALA A 232 -1.74 -2.55 -14.84
CA ALA A 232 -2.94 -2.53 -15.66
C ALA A 232 -4.07 -1.69 -15.05
N LYS A 233 -4.24 -1.67 -13.73
CA LYS A 233 -5.22 -0.80 -13.07
C LYS A 233 -4.93 0.67 -13.32
N ILE A 234 -3.66 1.09 -13.26
CA ILE A 234 -3.24 2.47 -13.53
C ILE A 234 -3.54 2.82 -14.98
N GLU A 235 -3.09 2.02 -15.93
CA GLU A 235 -3.30 2.24 -17.37
C GLU A 235 -4.80 2.29 -17.76
N LEU A 236 -5.62 1.50 -17.07
CA LEU A 236 -7.07 1.48 -17.31
C LEU A 236 -7.81 2.70 -16.76
N ILE A 237 -7.26 3.37 -15.74
CA ILE A 237 -7.86 4.58 -15.15
C ILE A 237 -7.52 5.81 -15.98
N ASP A 238 -6.24 5.95 -16.34
CA ASP A 238 -5.71 7.16 -16.97
C ASP A 238 -5.76 7.10 -18.50
N GLY A 239 -5.80 5.88 -19.08
CA GLY A 239 -5.65 5.66 -20.51
C GLY A 239 -6.94 5.41 -21.28
N VAL A 240 -6.90 5.80 -22.56
CA VAL A 240 -7.95 5.52 -23.58
C VAL A 240 -7.59 4.34 -24.48
N GLN A 241 -6.44 3.72 -24.27
CA GLN A 241 -5.90 2.63 -25.09
C GLN A 241 -6.85 1.42 -25.12
N PRO A 242 -6.84 0.62 -26.20
CA PRO A 242 -7.55 -0.66 -26.23
C PRO A 242 -7.16 -1.57 -25.06
N ILE A 243 -8.14 -2.29 -24.52
CA ILE A 243 -7.90 -3.24 -23.40
C ILE A 243 -6.83 -4.29 -23.74
N THR A 244 -6.80 -4.73 -25.02
CA THR A 244 -5.80 -5.68 -25.52
C THR A 244 -4.39 -5.14 -25.40
N ASP A 245 -4.19 -3.86 -25.74
CA ASP A 245 -2.89 -3.21 -25.77
C ASP A 245 -2.37 -3.03 -24.33
N VAL A 246 -3.23 -2.61 -23.42
CA VAL A 246 -2.90 -2.60 -21.98
C VAL A 246 -2.42 -3.99 -21.52
N GLY A 247 -3.10 -5.07 -21.96
CA GLY A 247 -2.68 -6.43 -21.62
C GLY A 247 -1.27 -6.75 -22.10
N TYR A 248 -0.92 -6.39 -23.34
CA TYR A 248 0.43 -6.59 -23.89
C TYR A 248 1.48 -5.73 -23.19
N GLU A 249 1.21 -4.45 -22.96
CA GLU A 249 2.13 -3.51 -22.31
C GLU A 249 2.51 -3.93 -20.89
N VAL A 250 1.57 -4.53 -20.15
CA VAL A 250 1.86 -5.05 -18.83
C VAL A 250 2.41 -6.47 -18.80
N GLY A 251 2.77 -7.04 -19.98
CA GLY A 251 3.52 -8.29 -20.13
C GLY A 251 2.68 -9.56 -20.25
N PHE A 252 1.40 -9.49 -20.61
CA PHE A 252 0.62 -10.68 -20.96
C PHE A 252 0.78 -11.02 -22.45
N LYS A 253 1.06 -12.28 -22.74
CA LYS A 253 1.19 -12.78 -24.13
C LYS A 253 -0.17 -12.94 -24.83
N HIS A 254 -1.26 -13.07 -24.08
CA HIS A 254 -2.60 -13.32 -24.62
C HIS A 254 -3.65 -12.48 -23.91
N PRO A 255 -4.49 -11.72 -24.63
CA PRO A 255 -5.54 -10.88 -24.05
C PRO A 255 -6.57 -11.65 -23.21
N SER A 256 -6.88 -12.90 -23.61
CA SER A 256 -7.79 -13.75 -22.85
C SER A 256 -7.22 -14.14 -21.47
N HIS A 257 -5.91 -14.39 -21.40
CA HIS A 257 -5.23 -14.63 -20.12
C HIS A 257 -5.22 -13.37 -19.25
N PHE A 258 -4.92 -12.22 -19.84
CA PHE A 258 -5.00 -10.93 -19.16
C PHE A 258 -6.38 -10.69 -18.55
N SER A 259 -7.45 -10.76 -19.36
CA SER A 259 -8.81 -10.49 -18.89
C SER A 259 -9.25 -11.43 -17.77
N ARG A 260 -8.89 -12.71 -17.84
CA ARG A 260 -9.16 -13.71 -16.81
C ARG A 260 -8.41 -13.43 -15.52
N ALA A 261 -7.09 -13.18 -15.61
CA ALA A 261 -6.24 -12.86 -14.47
C ALA A 261 -6.71 -11.55 -13.81
N PHE A 262 -7.00 -10.53 -14.60
CA PHE A 262 -7.48 -9.26 -14.10
C PHE A 262 -8.80 -9.41 -13.34
N LYS A 263 -9.78 -10.14 -13.90
CA LYS A 263 -11.06 -10.42 -13.23
C LYS A 263 -10.87 -11.23 -11.95
N LEU A 264 -9.97 -12.21 -11.94
CA LEU A 264 -9.66 -13.01 -10.76
C LEU A 264 -9.12 -12.14 -9.62
N HIS A 265 -8.25 -11.18 -9.93
CA HIS A 265 -7.58 -10.33 -8.95
C HIS A 265 -8.39 -9.09 -8.54
N THR A 266 -9.29 -8.60 -9.40
CA THR A 266 -10.02 -7.35 -9.15
C THR A 266 -11.52 -7.55 -8.92
N GLY A 267 -12.06 -8.71 -9.30
CA GLY A 267 -13.50 -8.99 -9.30
C GLY A 267 -14.24 -8.41 -10.53
N PHE A 268 -13.58 -7.62 -11.37
CA PHE A 268 -14.15 -6.95 -12.54
C PHE A 268 -13.36 -7.31 -13.80
N THR A 269 -14.03 -7.33 -14.97
CA THR A 269 -13.30 -7.34 -16.23
C THR A 269 -12.55 -6.00 -16.41
N PRO A 270 -11.46 -5.96 -17.21
CA PRO A 270 -10.75 -4.70 -17.48
C PRO A 270 -11.67 -3.58 -17.97
N GLU A 271 -12.63 -3.90 -18.84
CA GLU A 271 -13.61 -2.95 -19.37
C GLU A 271 -14.56 -2.42 -18.28
N GLN A 272 -15.11 -3.31 -17.45
CA GLN A 272 -15.93 -2.92 -16.31
C GLN A 272 -15.18 -2.03 -15.32
N TYR A 273 -13.91 -2.37 -15.08
CA TYR A 273 -13.04 -1.59 -14.18
C TYR A 273 -12.81 -0.19 -14.73
N ARG A 274 -12.48 -0.03 -16.01
CA ARG A 274 -12.33 1.26 -16.70
C ARG A 274 -13.59 2.09 -16.57
N LYS A 275 -14.74 1.55 -16.97
CA LYS A 275 -16.04 2.26 -16.94
C LYS A 275 -16.41 2.76 -15.55
N GLN A 276 -16.21 1.94 -14.51
CA GLN A 276 -16.50 2.35 -13.13
C GLN A 276 -15.65 3.53 -12.65
N ASN A 277 -14.39 3.59 -13.09
CA ASN A 277 -13.48 4.63 -12.64
C ASN A 277 -13.64 5.92 -13.45
N GLN A 278 -13.99 5.86 -14.73
CA GLN A 278 -14.38 7.03 -15.53
C GLN A 278 -15.60 7.73 -14.94
N LEU A 279 -16.65 6.99 -14.56
CA LEU A 279 -17.83 7.55 -13.91
C LEU A 279 -17.53 8.27 -12.58
N ARG A 280 -16.50 7.82 -11.84
CA ARG A 280 -16.07 8.49 -10.61
C ARG A 280 -15.32 9.79 -10.85
N GLN A 281 -14.50 9.86 -11.90
CA GLN A 281 -13.79 11.08 -12.29
C GLN A 281 -14.74 12.15 -12.78
N ASP A 282 -15.79 11.77 -13.53
CA ASP A 282 -16.81 12.70 -14.05
C ASP A 282 -17.75 13.21 -12.93
N SER A 283 -17.98 12.40 -11.90
CA SER A 283 -18.78 12.80 -10.72
C SER A 283 -18.01 13.69 -9.74
N ALA A 284 -16.70 13.82 -9.90
CA ALA A 284 -15.81 14.64 -9.05
C ALA A 284 -15.42 15.98 -9.70
N LYS A 285 -15.87 16.25 -10.95
CA LYS A 285 -15.79 17.53 -11.64
C LYS A 285 -17.08 18.32 -11.46
#